data_53a14d8f05b89b060b9ee571b01aa20e
#
_entry.id   53a14d8f05b89b060b9ee571b01aa20e
#
_cell.length_a   1.000
_cell.length_b   1.000
_cell.length_c   1.000
_cell.angle_alpha   90.00
_cell.angle_beta   90.00
_cell.angle_gamma   90.00
#
_symmetry.space_group_name_H-M   'P 1'
#
loop_
_entity.id
_entity.type
_entity.pdbx_description
1 polymer ?
#
loop_
_entity_poly.entity_id
_entity_poly.type
_entity_poly.pdbx_seq_one_letter_code
_entity_poly.pdbx_strand_id
1 'polypeptide(L)'
;DARCIAAPDLDNDGDNDILGASMADNDIAWWENNGQLQFIEHFIDTSFSGARRALPADLDNDGVPDVVGAATTVGDIKWWHNGGFGVFSSGQTVDLNFTDVRDIIVKDIDGDGNQDIAGASFAGDQLAWWRNTGSVSFAKIVIASNFDGAACIDAADIDGDGDMDFVGGALSDNDLSWFMNTGSYTNFIKYQLLYAVDC
;
A
#
# COMPACT_ATOMS: atom_id res chain seq x y z
N ASP A 1 4.58 -16.10 -9.86
CA ASP A 1 5.38 -15.71 -8.69
C ASP A 1 4.54 -14.81 -7.77
N ALA A 2 3.72 -15.46 -6.90
CA ALA A 2 2.86 -14.75 -5.94
C ALA A 2 3.73 -13.94 -4.96
N ARG A 3 3.34 -12.69 -4.69
CA ARG A 3 4.09 -11.74 -3.87
C ARG A 3 3.34 -11.22 -2.67
N CYS A 4 2.03 -11.16 -2.76
CA CYS A 4 1.17 -10.65 -1.70
C CYS A 4 -0.11 -11.47 -1.65
N ILE A 5 -0.63 -11.66 -0.45
CA ILE A 5 -1.95 -12.24 -0.20
C ILE A 5 -2.65 -11.48 0.92
N ALA A 6 -3.96 -11.37 0.82
CA ALA A 6 -4.84 -10.88 1.88
C ALA A 6 -6.13 -11.73 1.89
N ALA A 7 -6.92 -11.62 2.93
CA ALA A 7 -8.15 -12.40 3.09
C ALA A 7 -9.34 -11.48 3.47
N PRO A 8 -9.78 -10.61 2.57
CA PRO A 8 -10.99 -9.79 2.72
C PRO A 8 -12.25 -10.54 2.31
N ASP A 9 -13.40 -10.02 2.69
CA ASP A 9 -14.70 -10.33 2.09
C ASP A 9 -14.94 -9.30 0.97
N LEU A 10 -14.67 -9.68 -0.30
CA LEU A 10 -14.67 -8.76 -1.44
C LEU A 10 -16.04 -8.66 -2.13
N ASP A 11 -16.89 -9.66 -1.99
CA ASP A 11 -18.23 -9.64 -2.57
C ASP A 11 -19.34 -9.39 -1.54
N ASN A 12 -18.93 -9.26 -0.26
CA ASN A 12 -19.79 -8.94 0.87
C ASN A 12 -20.87 -10.01 1.12
N ASP A 13 -20.49 -11.29 0.92
CA ASP A 13 -21.35 -12.46 1.18
C ASP A 13 -21.19 -13.02 2.60
N GLY A 14 -20.19 -12.55 3.36
CA GLY A 14 -19.89 -12.92 4.74
C GLY A 14 -18.79 -13.97 4.87
N ASP A 15 -18.29 -14.52 3.79
CA ASP A 15 -17.15 -15.43 3.76
C ASP A 15 -15.89 -14.70 3.29
N ASN A 16 -14.75 -14.95 3.95
CA ASN A 16 -13.49 -14.32 3.51
C ASN A 16 -12.98 -14.97 2.22
N ASP A 17 -12.62 -14.12 1.27
CA ASP A 17 -11.98 -14.46 0.01
C ASP A 17 -10.45 -14.44 0.12
N ILE A 18 -9.77 -14.73 -0.98
CA ILE A 18 -8.32 -14.57 -1.09
C ILE A 18 -8.03 -13.51 -2.16
N LEU A 19 -7.29 -12.47 -1.80
CA LEU A 19 -6.75 -11.48 -2.73
C LEU A 19 -5.26 -11.75 -2.95
N GLY A 20 -4.78 -11.67 -4.20
CA GLY A 20 -3.38 -11.91 -4.53
C GLY A 20 -2.83 -11.02 -5.62
N ALA A 21 -1.49 -10.84 -5.59
CA ALA A 21 -0.72 -10.21 -6.65
C ALA A 21 0.36 -11.15 -7.18
N SER A 22 0.45 -11.32 -8.49
CA SER A 22 1.45 -12.12 -9.18
C SER A 22 2.38 -11.26 -10.03
N MET A 23 3.64 -11.18 -9.63
CA MET A 23 4.63 -10.38 -10.33
C MET A 23 4.99 -10.94 -11.71
N ALA A 24 5.06 -12.27 -11.85
CA ALA A 24 5.43 -12.91 -13.11
C ALA A 24 4.30 -12.90 -14.14
N ASP A 25 3.07 -12.98 -13.68
CA ASP A 25 1.88 -13.02 -14.55
C ASP A 25 1.33 -11.61 -14.82
N ASN A 26 1.83 -10.60 -14.06
CA ASN A 26 1.43 -9.19 -14.15
C ASN A 26 -0.04 -8.97 -13.83
N ASP A 27 -0.57 -9.72 -12.86
CA ASP A 27 -1.98 -9.67 -12.51
C ASP A 27 -2.23 -9.40 -11.03
N ILE A 28 -3.42 -8.87 -10.77
CA ILE A 28 -4.10 -8.89 -9.49
C ILE A 28 -5.35 -9.72 -9.69
N ALA A 29 -5.51 -10.74 -8.85
CA ALA A 29 -6.64 -11.64 -8.88
C ALA A 29 -7.18 -11.87 -7.46
N TRP A 30 -8.43 -12.28 -7.39
CA TRP A 30 -9.03 -12.76 -6.17
C TRP A 30 -9.75 -14.08 -6.40
N TRP A 31 -9.89 -14.84 -5.33
CA TRP A 31 -10.56 -16.13 -5.35
C TRP A 31 -11.74 -16.04 -4.40
N GLU A 32 -12.94 -15.98 -5.00
CA GLU A 32 -14.22 -16.00 -4.29
C GLU A 32 -14.39 -17.31 -3.54
N ASN A 33 -14.60 -17.20 -2.23
CA ASN A 33 -14.95 -18.33 -1.38
C ASN A 33 -16.47 -18.48 -1.33
N ASN A 34 -16.99 -19.53 -1.93
CA ASN A 34 -18.44 -19.75 -2.01
C ASN A 34 -19.06 -20.39 -0.74
N GLY A 35 -18.36 -20.35 0.41
CA GLY A 35 -18.81 -20.94 1.67
C GLY A 35 -18.85 -22.47 1.71
N GLN A 36 -18.38 -23.14 0.65
CA GLN A 36 -18.36 -24.61 0.52
C GLN A 36 -16.94 -25.16 0.34
N LEU A 37 -15.92 -24.40 0.76
CA LEU A 37 -14.48 -24.71 0.58
C LEU A 37 -14.09 -24.84 -0.92
N GLN A 38 -14.77 -24.10 -1.78
CA GLN A 38 -14.43 -23.98 -3.19
C GLN A 38 -14.09 -22.51 -3.46
N PHE A 39 -13.05 -22.32 -4.25
CA PHE A 39 -12.58 -21.01 -4.65
C PHE A 39 -12.73 -20.83 -6.16
N ILE A 40 -13.31 -19.70 -6.57
CA ILE A 40 -13.48 -19.33 -7.98
C ILE A 40 -12.57 -18.15 -8.28
N GLU A 41 -11.68 -18.29 -9.26
CA GLU A 41 -10.73 -17.25 -9.64
C GLU A 41 -11.39 -16.14 -10.47
N HIS A 42 -11.12 -14.90 -10.09
CA HIS A 42 -11.53 -13.70 -10.78
C HIS A 42 -10.34 -12.76 -10.94
N PHE A 43 -10.21 -12.13 -12.11
CA PHE A 43 -9.16 -11.16 -12.37
C PHE A 43 -9.66 -9.73 -12.14
N ILE A 44 -8.85 -8.94 -11.39
CA ILE A 44 -9.08 -7.50 -11.21
C ILE A 44 -8.32 -6.73 -12.30
N ASP A 45 -7.04 -7.08 -12.53
CA ASP A 45 -6.21 -6.51 -13.60
C ASP A 45 -5.22 -7.57 -14.11
N THR A 46 -5.15 -7.79 -15.42
CA THR A 46 -4.27 -8.77 -16.08
C THR A 46 -3.09 -8.10 -16.80
N SER A 47 -2.87 -6.82 -16.57
CA SER A 47 -1.87 -6.01 -17.26
C SER A 47 -1.05 -5.10 -16.33
N PHE A 48 -1.13 -5.34 -15.02
CA PHE A 48 -0.42 -4.55 -14.00
C PHE A 48 1.02 -5.03 -13.84
N SER A 49 1.88 -4.61 -14.78
CA SER A 49 3.23 -5.17 -14.96
C SER A 49 4.13 -5.07 -13.73
N GLY A 50 4.50 -6.23 -13.21
CA GLY A 50 5.27 -6.36 -11.98
C GLY A 50 4.43 -6.21 -10.72
N ALA A 51 3.16 -6.62 -10.74
CA ALA A 51 2.26 -6.60 -9.58
C ALA A 51 2.93 -7.23 -8.35
N ARG A 52 3.07 -6.48 -7.28
CA ARG A 52 3.81 -6.87 -6.08
C ARG A 52 2.98 -6.86 -4.82
N ARG A 53 2.13 -5.86 -4.66
CA ARG A 53 1.22 -5.68 -3.54
C ARG A 53 -0.21 -5.55 -4.04
N ALA A 54 -1.13 -6.14 -3.31
CA ALA A 54 -2.57 -5.94 -3.44
C ALA A 54 -3.16 -5.94 -2.03
N LEU A 55 -3.77 -4.83 -1.61
CA LEU A 55 -4.33 -4.64 -0.28
C LEU A 55 -5.80 -4.24 -0.39
N PRO A 56 -6.68 -4.82 0.43
CA PRO A 56 -8.05 -4.36 0.53
C PRO A 56 -8.12 -3.07 1.36
N ALA A 57 -8.97 -2.13 0.96
CA ALA A 57 -9.24 -0.90 1.70
C ALA A 57 -10.53 -0.23 1.21
N ASP A 58 -11.37 0.24 2.10
CA ASP A 58 -12.51 1.09 1.74
C ASP A 58 -12.01 2.53 1.55
N LEU A 59 -11.69 2.89 0.29
CA LEU A 59 -11.06 4.17 -0.03
C LEU A 59 -12.04 5.31 -0.25
N ASP A 60 -13.27 5.00 -0.62
CA ASP A 60 -14.32 5.99 -0.88
C ASP A 60 -15.39 6.06 0.23
N ASN A 61 -15.20 5.25 1.28
CA ASN A 61 -16.09 5.17 2.45
C ASN A 61 -17.51 4.70 2.11
N ASP A 62 -17.67 3.83 1.11
CA ASP A 62 -18.96 3.24 0.76
C ASP A 62 -19.29 1.97 1.56
N GLY A 63 -18.34 1.47 2.34
CA GLY A 63 -18.45 0.30 3.20
C GLY A 63 -18.10 -1.01 2.52
N VAL A 64 -17.62 -0.97 1.26
CA VAL A 64 -17.17 -2.13 0.50
C VAL A 64 -15.65 -2.05 0.30
N PRO A 65 -14.89 -3.13 0.52
CA PRO A 65 -13.45 -3.07 0.31
C PRO A 65 -13.08 -2.92 -1.17
N ASP A 66 -12.38 -1.83 -1.52
CA ASP A 66 -11.67 -1.67 -2.78
C ASP A 66 -10.34 -2.43 -2.76
N VAL A 67 -9.59 -2.37 -3.85
CA VAL A 67 -8.23 -2.92 -3.93
C VAL A 67 -7.23 -1.83 -4.29
N VAL A 68 -6.15 -1.72 -3.50
CA VAL A 68 -4.96 -0.90 -3.79
C VAL A 68 -3.84 -1.81 -4.24
N GLY A 69 -3.22 -1.52 -5.38
CA GLY A 69 -2.11 -2.29 -5.89
C GLY A 69 -0.86 -1.45 -6.13
N ALA A 70 0.30 -2.09 -5.98
CA ALA A 70 1.59 -1.52 -6.30
C ALA A 70 2.39 -2.45 -7.20
N ALA A 71 3.03 -1.87 -8.24
CA ALA A 71 3.78 -2.59 -9.25
C ALA A 71 5.25 -2.16 -9.30
N THR A 72 6.15 -3.14 -9.17
CA THR A 72 7.59 -2.92 -9.16
C THR A 72 8.13 -2.49 -10.53
N THR A 73 7.66 -3.12 -11.62
CA THR A 73 8.26 -2.93 -12.96
C THR A 73 7.89 -1.57 -13.57
N VAL A 74 6.65 -1.16 -13.45
CA VAL A 74 6.17 0.12 -13.99
C VAL A 74 6.26 1.25 -12.98
N GLY A 75 6.37 0.95 -11.69
CA GLY A 75 6.42 1.95 -10.62
C GLY A 75 5.08 2.62 -10.36
N ASP A 76 4.00 1.91 -10.63
CA ASP A 76 2.64 2.43 -10.48
C ASP A 76 2.05 2.04 -9.13
N ILE A 77 1.32 2.96 -8.54
CA ILE A 77 0.31 2.69 -7.51
C ILE A 77 -1.04 3.00 -8.11
N LYS A 78 -1.95 2.03 -8.06
CA LYS A 78 -3.33 2.15 -8.56
C LYS A 78 -4.32 1.63 -7.53
N TRP A 79 -5.58 2.01 -7.70
CA TRP A 79 -6.68 1.43 -6.97
C TRP A 79 -7.82 1.05 -7.92
N TRP A 80 -8.60 0.06 -7.54
CA TRP A 80 -9.75 -0.44 -8.28
C TRP A 80 -10.96 -0.37 -7.36
N HIS A 81 -11.89 0.52 -7.70
CA HIS A 81 -13.14 0.64 -6.96
C HIS A 81 -13.97 -0.63 -7.11
N ASN A 82 -14.45 -1.14 -5.99
CA ASN A 82 -15.34 -2.28 -5.91
C ASN A 82 -16.80 -1.80 -5.79
N GLY A 83 -17.57 -1.98 -6.85
CA GLY A 83 -18.99 -1.60 -6.86
C GLY A 83 -19.92 -2.54 -6.09
N GLY A 84 -19.35 -3.43 -5.25
CA GLY A 84 -20.05 -4.52 -4.56
C GLY A 84 -20.09 -5.80 -5.39
N PHE A 85 -20.30 -6.92 -4.71
CA PHE A 85 -20.37 -8.25 -5.32
C PHE A 85 -19.11 -8.62 -6.15
N GLY A 86 -17.92 -8.14 -5.72
CA GLY A 86 -16.66 -8.44 -6.41
C GLY A 86 -16.52 -7.83 -7.82
N VAL A 87 -17.29 -6.78 -8.13
CA VAL A 87 -17.25 -6.11 -9.44
C VAL A 87 -16.37 -4.88 -9.39
N PHE A 88 -15.18 -4.98 -9.97
CA PHE A 88 -14.16 -3.93 -9.95
C PHE A 88 -14.21 -3.02 -11.18
N SER A 89 -13.95 -1.72 -10.97
CA SER A 89 -13.76 -0.74 -12.05
C SER A 89 -12.39 -0.95 -12.73
N SER A 90 -12.15 -0.22 -13.83
CA SER A 90 -10.78 -0.10 -14.37
C SER A 90 -9.87 0.61 -13.36
N GLY A 91 -8.59 0.18 -13.29
CA GLY A 91 -7.62 0.74 -12.35
C GLY A 91 -7.45 2.25 -12.50
N GLN A 92 -7.55 2.97 -11.40
CA GLN A 92 -7.35 4.41 -11.30
C GLN A 92 -5.97 4.71 -10.73
N THR A 93 -5.34 5.74 -11.26
CA THR A 93 -3.97 6.09 -10.88
C THR A 93 -3.91 6.86 -9.57
N VAL A 94 -3.05 6.39 -8.66
CA VAL A 94 -2.59 7.15 -7.48
C VAL A 94 -1.24 7.81 -7.78
N ASP A 95 -0.27 7.03 -8.25
CA ASP A 95 1.06 7.51 -8.69
C ASP A 95 1.59 6.63 -9.83
N LEU A 96 2.24 7.23 -10.85
CA LEU A 96 2.85 6.52 -12.00
C LEU A 96 4.38 6.51 -11.98
N ASN A 97 5.02 7.12 -11.00
CA ASN A 97 6.47 7.34 -10.99
C ASN A 97 7.14 6.97 -9.66
N PHE A 98 6.52 6.09 -8.91
CA PHE A 98 7.10 5.60 -7.65
C PHE A 98 7.89 4.32 -7.93
N THR A 99 9.07 4.48 -8.50
CA THR A 99 9.87 3.41 -9.14
C THR A 99 10.28 2.29 -8.19
N ASP A 100 10.13 1.03 -8.66
CA ASP A 100 10.44 -0.19 -7.89
C ASP A 100 9.75 -0.19 -6.51
N VAL A 101 8.42 -0.05 -6.51
CA VAL A 101 7.62 -0.10 -5.27
C VAL A 101 7.80 -1.46 -4.61
N ARG A 102 8.32 -1.47 -3.38
CA ARG A 102 8.56 -2.70 -2.62
C ARG A 102 7.47 -2.98 -1.62
N ASP A 103 6.90 -1.95 -1.05
CA ASP A 103 5.89 -2.05 -0.02
C ASP A 103 4.90 -0.90 -0.10
N ILE A 104 3.66 -1.18 0.27
CA ILE A 104 2.62 -0.21 0.56
C ILE A 104 1.82 -0.63 1.78
N ILE A 105 1.30 0.34 2.50
CA ILE A 105 0.30 0.19 3.55
C ILE A 105 -0.88 1.11 3.28
N VAL A 106 -2.02 0.77 3.87
CA VAL A 106 -3.23 1.61 3.85
C VAL A 106 -3.70 1.83 5.27
N LYS A 107 -3.82 3.08 5.70
CA LYS A 107 -4.26 3.52 7.03
C LYS A 107 -4.82 4.95 6.94
N ASP A 108 -5.72 5.31 7.84
CA ASP A 108 -6.05 6.73 8.10
C ASP A 108 -4.86 7.36 8.85
N ILE A 109 -3.98 8.07 8.11
CA ILE A 109 -2.71 8.58 8.65
C ILE A 109 -2.90 9.91 9.35
N ASP A 110 -3.78 10.78 8.86
CA ASP A 110 -4.00 12.11 9.44
C ASP A 110 -5.27 12.22 10.31
N GLY A 111 -5.97 11.12 10.52
CA GLY A 111 -7.13 11.05 11.39
C GLY A 111 -8.37 11.74 10.83
N ASP A 112 -8.45 11.95 9.50
CA ASP A 112 -9.58 12.63 8.85
C ASP A 112 -10.73 11.68 8.50
N GLY A 113 -10.56 10.37 8.73
CA GLY A 113 -11.53 9.31 8.47
C GLY A 113 -11.44 8.70 7.08
N ASN A 114 -10.54 9.19 6.21
CA ASN A 114 -10.29 8.60 4.91
C ASN A 114 -9.06 7.68 4.98
N GLN A 115 -9.10 6.58 4.25
CA GLN A 115 -7.94 5.70 4.16
C GLN A 115 -6.88 6.29 3.22
N ASP A 116 -5.66 6.49 3.71
CA ASP A 116 -4.50 6.96 2.98
C ASP A 116 -3.61 5.78 2.55
N ILE A 117 -2.68 6.06 1.64
CA ILE A 117 -1.70 5.08 1.18
C ILE A 117 -0.30 5.57 1.55
N ALA A 118 0.56 4.72 2.10
CA ALA A 118 1.99 5.02 2.21
C ALA A 118 2.82 3.92 1.54
N GLY A 119 4.03 4.26 1.07
CA GLY A 119 4.83 3.32 0.31
C GLY A 119 6.33 3.55 0.38
N ALA A 120 7.07 2.48 0.03
CA ALA A 120 8.51 2.42 -0.07
C ALA A 120 8.95 2.13 -1.51
N SER A 121 9.77 3.01 -2.09
CA SER A 121 10.33 2.91 -3.44
C SER A 121 11.81 2.58 -3.33
N PHE A 122 12.19 1.38 -3.79
CA PHE A 122 13.57 0.90 -3.67
C PHE A 122 14.51 1.64 -4.64
N ALA A 123 14.17 1.73 -5.92
CA ALA A 123 14.99 2.42 -6.90
C ALA A 123 14.82 3.94 -6.87
N GLY A 124 13.80 4.44 -6.20
CA GLY A 124 13.58 5.87 -5.96
C GLY A 124 14.17 6.38 -4.66
N ASP A 125 14.73 5.50 -3.80
CA ASP A 125 15.31 5.84 -2.49
C ASP A 125 14.36 6.69 -1.63
N GLN A 126 13.07 6.36 -1.69
CA GLN A 126 12.03 7.24 -1.19
C GLN A 126 11.01 6.50 -0.33
N LEU A 127 10.61 7.15 0.77
CA LEU A 127 9.36 6.89 1.47
C LEU A 127 8.41 8.05 1.19
N ALA A 128 7.17 7.73 0.85
CA ALA A 128 6.13 8.73 0.62
C ALA A 128 4.77 8.20 1.07
N TRP A 129 3.85 9.13 1.32
CA TRP A 129 2.45 8.79 1.50
C TRP A 129 1.56 9.66 0.63
N TRP A 130 0.38 9.14 0.31
CA TRP A 130 -0.62 9.78 -0.52
C TRP A 130 -1.86 9.99 0.33
N ARG A 131 -2.03 11.24 0.76
CA ARG A 131 -3.20 11.66 1.51
C ARG A 131 -4.43 11.57 0.66
N ASN A 132 -5.44 10.83 1.08
CA ASN A 132 -6.76 10.84 0.49
C ASN A 132 -7.53 12.07 0.99
N THR A 133 -7.71 13.05 0.14
CA THR A 133 -8.38 14.33 0.52
C THR A 133 -9.91 14.24 0.46
N GLY A 134 -10.45 13.02 0.45
CA GLY A 134 -11.85 12.72 0.17
C GLY A 134 -12.14 12.64 -1.33
N SER A 135 -13.21 11.95 -1.71
CA SER A 135 -13.56 11.68 -3.11
C SER A 135 -12.44 11.00 -3.90
N VAL A 136 -11.61 10.20 -3.23
CA VAL A 136 -10.51 9.41 -3.81
C VAL A 136 -9.52 10.25 -4.63
N SER A 137 -9.20 11.43 -4.12
CA SER A 137 -8.20 12.34 -4.68
C SER A 137 -6.97 12.33 -3.78
N PHE A 138 -5.81 11.96 -4.32
CA PHE A 138 -4.58 11.71 -3.58
C PHE A 138 -3.57 12.84 -3.73
N ALA A 139 -3.05 13.33 -2.59
CA ALA A 139 -1.95 14.30 -2.55
C ALA A 139 -0.68 13.64 -2.04
N LYS A 140 0.37 13.55 -2.88
CA LYS A 140 1.66 12.96 -2.50
C LYS A 140 2.43 13.85 -1.54
N ILE A 141 2.91 13.28 -0.45
CA ILE A 141 3.80 13.89 0.55
C ILE A 141 5.02 12.98 0.70
N VAL A 142 6.22 13.56 0.54
CA VAL A 142 7.47 12.83 0.68
C VAL A 142 7.88 12.81 2.15
N ILE A 143 8.07 11.60 2.71
CA ILE A 143 8.56 11.40 4.07
C ILE A 143 10.09 11.48 4.09
N ALA A 144 10.75 10.77 3.15
CA ALA A 144 12.19 10.77 2.97
C ALA A 144 12.54 10.62 1.49
N SER A 145 13.53 11.39 0.99
CA SER A 145 13.98 11.38 -0.42
C SER A 145 15.39 10.82 -0.63
N ASN A 146 16.07 10.42 0.45
CA ASN A 146 17.41 9.83 0.45
C ASN A 146 17.43 8.68 1.47
N PHE A 147 16.64 7.63 1.19
CA PHE A 147 16.53 6.45 2.03
C PHE A 147 16.89 5.24 1.17
N ASP A 148 18.20 5.06 0.92
CA ASP A 148 18.77 4.23 -0.12
C ASP A 148 18.33 2.78 -0.04
N GLY A 149 17.60 2.36 -1.09
CA GLY A 149 17.00 1.04 -1.14
C GLY A 149 15.80 0.86 -0.21
N ALA A 150 14.93 1.86 -0.08
CA ALA A 150 13.71 1.79 0.73
C ALA A 150 12.88 0.55 0.36
N ALA A 151 12.61 -0.34 1.34
CA ALA A 151 12.08 -1.67 1.08
C ALA A 151 10.82 -2.01 1.86
N CYS A 152 10.61 -1.40 3.00
CA CYS A 152 9.40 -1.59 3.82
C CYS A 152 9.03 -0.30 4.54
N ILE A 153 7.75 -0.17 4.87
CA ILE A 153 7.17 0.96 5.58
C ILE A 153 6.01 0.48 6.46
N ASP A 154 5.85 1.08 7.63
CA ASP A 154 4.64 1.00 8.45
C ASP A 154 4.39 2.33 9.15
N ALA A 155 3.18 2.52 9.70
CA ALA A 155 2.79 3.71 10.42
C ALA A 155 2.10 3.35 11.75
N ALA A 156 2.44 4.08 12.81
CA ALA A 156 1.82 3.99 14.13
C ALA A 156 2.12 5.27 14.91
N ASP A 157 1.30 5.60 15.90
CA ASP A 157 1.64 6.60 16.93
C ASP A 157 2.68 5.96 17.86
N ILE A 158 3.96 6.30 17.67
CA ILE A 158 5.09 5.66 18.38
C ILE A 158 5.44 6.38 19.67
N ASP A 159 5.32 7.70 19.70
CA ASP A 159 5.64 8.49 20.88
C ASP A 159 4.43 8.83 21.77
N GLY A 160 3.23 8.49 21.33
CA GLY A 160 1.99 8.61 22.09
C GLY A 160 1.42 10.03 22.09
N ASP A 161 1.75 10.84 21.07
CA ASP A 161 1.25 12.21 20.94
C ASP A 161 -0.08 12.32 20.19
N GLY A 162 -0.54 11.23 19.60
CA GLY A 162 -1.80 11.11 18.87
C GLY A 162 -1.66 11.24 17.35
N ASP A 163 -0.47 11.56 16.84
CA ASP A 163 -0.18 11.66 15.43
C ASP A 163 0.48 10.38 14.91
N MET A 164 0.15 9.96 13.68
CA MET A 164 0.80 8.79 13.08
C MET A 164 2.22 9.13 12.64
N ASP A 165 3.17 8.35 13.11
CA ASP A 165 4.57 8.35 12.69
C ASP A 165 4.80 7.28 11.62
N PHE A 166 5.98 7.30 10.99
CA PHE A 166 6.38 6.23 10.09
C PHE A 166 7.64 5.52 10.58
N VAL A 167 7.72 4.22 10.29
CA VAL A 167 8.95 3.45 10.35
C VAL A 167 9.28 2.92 8.99
N GLY A 168 10.55 2.96 8.63
CA GLY A 168 11.03 2.50 7.34
C GLY A 168 12.31 1.69 7.45
N GLY A 169 12.44 0.70 6.58
CA GLY A 169 13.67 -0.07 6.41
C GLY A 169 14.25 0.11 5.02
N ALA A 170 15.56 0.38 4.95
CA ALA A 170 16.31 0.53 3.71
C ALA A 170 17.37 -0.57 3.61
N LEU A 171 17.36 -1.32 2.50
CA LEU A 171 18.24 -2.49 2.34
C LEU A 171 19.65 -2.11 1.91
N SER A 172 19.84 -1.03 1.10
CA SER A 172 21.16 -0.65 0.62
C SER A 172 22.02 -0.02 1.72
N ASP A 173 21.42 0.78 2.57
CA ASP A 173 22.10 1.45 3.70
C ASP A 173 22.10 0.63 4.99
N ASN A 174 21.42 -0.54 5.04
CA ASN A 174 21.12 -1.26 6.28
C ASN A 174 20.52 -0.34 7.35
N ASP A 175 19.62 0.54 6.93
CA ASP A 175 19.01 1.56 7.78
C ASP A 175 17.61 1.10 8.22
N LEU A 176 17.35 1.20 9.52
CA LEU A 176 16.02 1.15 10.10
C LEU A 176 15.80 2.47 10.82
N SER A 177 14.82 3.22 10.40
CA SER A 177 14.55 4.56 10.93
C SER A 177 13.09 4.77 11.30
N TRP A 178 12.91 5.57 12.33
CA TRP A 178 11.66 6.17 12.72
C TRP A 178 11.61 7.62 12.21
N PHE A 179 10.50 7.98 11.61
CA PHE A 179 10.21 9.31 11.09
C PHE A 179 9.06 9.90 11.91
N MET A 180 9.42 10.64 12.95
CA MET A 180 8.48 11.25 13.88
C MET A 180 7.69 12.35 13.18
N ASN A 181 6.37 12.27 13.23
CA ASN A 181 5.47 13.35 12.84
C ASN A 181 5.48 14.44 13.92
N THR A 182 5.49 15.69 13.51
CA THR A 182 5.48 16.84 14.45
C THR A 182 4.15 17.57 14.43
N GLY A 183 3.07 16.87 14.08
CA GLY A 183 1.71 17.41 14.03
C GLY A 183 1.39 18.18 12.74
N SER A 184 2.26 18.12 11.73
CA SER A 184 2.03 18.81 10.46
C SER A 184 1.73 17.89 9.29
N TYR A 185 1.96 16.58 9.42
CA TYR A 185 1.84 15.55 8.40
C TYR A 185 2.64 15.82 7.10
N THR A 186 3.50 16.84 7.10
CA THR A 186 4.34 17.23 5.96
C THR A 186 5.82 17.30 6.29
N ASN A 187 6.17 17.32 7.60
CA ASN A 187 7.54 17.37 8.09
C ASN A 187 7.77 16.27 9.12
N PHE A 188 8.79 15.46 8.86
CA PHE A 188 9.15 14.33 9.70
C PHE A 188 10.58 14.46 10.19
N ILE A 189 10.81 14.14 11.48
CA ILE A 189 12.16 14.11 12.06
C ILE A 189 12.64 12.66 12.03
N LYS A 190 13.73 12.40 11.29
CA LYS A 190 14.32 11.06 11.18
C LYS A 190 15.15 10.74 12.42
N TYR A 191 14.86 9.61 13.04
CA TYR A 191 15.67 8.95 14.07
C TYR A 191 16.15 7.60 13.55
N GLN A 192 17.45 7.48 13.35
CA GLN A 192 18.03 6.21 12.90
C GLN A 192 18.15 5.25 14.08
N LEU A 193 17.57 4.06 13.95
CA LEU A 193 17.50 3.03 15.01
C LEU A 193 18.58 1.96 14.85
N LEU A 194 18.96 1.62 13.60
CA LEU A 194 20.04 0.71 13.26
C LEU A 194 21.07 1.44 12.42
N TYR A 195 22.33 1.32 12.80
CA TYR A 195 23.49 1.74 12.02
C TYR A 195 24.12 0.52 11.39
N ALA A 196 24.61 0.63 10.15
CA ALA A 196 25.52 -0.37 9.60
C ALA A 196 26.71 -0.49 10.58
N VAL A 197 26.81 -1.62 11.27
CA VAL A 197 28.06 -1.96 11.97
C VAL A 197 28.97 -2.55 10.90
N ASP A 198 30.01 -1.80 10.52
CA ASP A 198 31.08 -2.33 9.70
C ASP A 198 31.65 -3.58 10.37
N CYS A 199 31.45 -4.74 9.72
CA CYS A 199 32.06 -6.02 10.09
C CYS A 199 33.38 -6.18 9.37
#